data_64dab8ba65873d4c493369e4fa6b0ece
#
_entry.id   64dab8ba65873d4c493369e4fa6b0ece
#
_cell.length_a   1.000
_cell.length_b   1.000
_cell.length_c   1.000
_cell.angle_alpha   90.00
_cell.angle_beta   90.00
_cell.angle_gamma   90.00
#
_symmetry.space_group_name_H-M   'P 1'
#
loop_
_entity.id
_entity.type
_entity.pdbx_description
1 polymer ?
#
loop_
_entity_poly.entity_id
_entity_poly.type
_entity_poly.pdbx_seq_one_letter_code
_entity_poly.pdbx_strand_id
1 'polypeptide(L)'
;IIGAFGITIGSSSIATEEGNKTIDQILTLSISRTRFYIEKYLALVFCILLLAIIFAITLGIGSLIFNFDIGLINLLYAAIALFSFGLCTGSISFSIGAITGKRSIAASITAFIAITGYVFDSIYTVVDKLDFTRYIALHYYYNSNAVIQNGVNSLHILVILLLIIISFIIGLYVFYQRDIKS
;
A
#
# COMPACT_ATOMS: atom_id res chain seq x y z
N ILE A 1 1.01 7.04 -8.66
CA ILE A 1 1.06 8.07 -7.61
C ILE A 1 0.73 7.45 -6.26
N ILE A 2 -0.45 6.80 -6.05
CA ILE A 2 -0.87 6.31 -4.73
C ILE A 2 0.05 5.21 -4.17
N GLY A 3 0.57 4.32 -5.02
CA GLY A 3 1.55 3.33 -4.60
C GLY A 3 2.85 3.96 -4.10
N ALA A 4 3.36 4.97 -4.80
CA ALA A 4 4.54 5.73 -4.37
C ALA A 4 4.29 6.48 -3.05
N PHE A 5 3.11 7.06 -2.87
CA PHE A 5 2.69 7.68 -1.62
C PHE A 5 2.64 6.67 -0.48
N GLY A 6 2.02 5.49 -0.71
CA GLY A 6 1.99 4.40 0.26
C GLY A 6 3.39 3.95 0.68
N ILE A 7 4.31 3.78 -0.30
CA ILE A 7 5.71 3.44 -0.03
C ILE A 7 6.39 4.51 0.83
N THR A 8 6.18 5.79 0.49
CA THR A 8 6.82 6.90 1.20
C THR A 8 6.34 7.01 2.65
N ILE A 9 5.02 7.00 2.87
CA ILE A 9 4.44 7.07 4.23
C ILE A 9 4.76 5.80 5.01
N GLY A 10 4.59 4.61 4.40
CA GLY A 10 4.88 3.34 5.06
C GLY A 10 6.33 3.25 5.52
N SER A 11 7.29 3.55 4.63
CA SER A 11 8.73 3.49 4.97
C SER A 11 9.15 4.48 6.05
N SER A 12 8.47 5.63 6.16
CA SER A 12 8.83 6.68 7.12
C SER A 12 8.18 6.52 8.48
N SER A 13 7.04 5.84 8.59
CA SER A 13 6.19 5.84 9.79
C SER A 13 6.89 5.40 11.08
N ILE A 14 7.69 4.33 11.06
CA ILE A 14 8.44 3.84 12.23
C ILE A 14 9.93 4.13 12.06
N ALA A 15 10.48 3.85 10.87
CA ALA A 15 11.91 3.92 10.65
C ALA A 15 12.50 5.34 10.77
N THR A 16 11.71 6.39 10.54
CA THR A 16 12.17 7.77 10.75
C THR A 16 12.28 8.09 12.24
N GLU A 17 11.35 7.62 13.06
CA GLU A 17 11.41 7.85 14.51
C GLU A 17 12.55 7.08 15.16
N GLU A 18 12.84 5.87 14.67
CA GLU A 18 14.01 5.12 15.11
C GLU A 18 15.31 5.80 14.68
N GLY A 19 15.38 6.28 13.43
CA GLY A 19 16.54 7.01 12.92
C GLY A 19 16.82 8.32 13.68
N ASN A 20 15.77 8.98 14.15
CA ASN A 20 15.87 10.21 14.97
C ASN A 20 16.05 9.95 16.47
N LYS A 21 16.11 8.68 16.89
CA LYS A 21 16.17 8.27 18.31
C LYS A 21 15.03 8.79 19.18
N THR A 22 13.87 9.10 18.56
CA THR A 22 12.68 9.57 19.27
C THR A 22 11.83 8.43 19.81
N ILE A 23 12.03 7.22 19.27
CA ILE A 23 11.25 6.04 19.66
C ILE A 23 11.44 5.67 21.13
N ASP A 24 12.67 5.83 21.67
CA ASP A 24 12.96 5.57 23.08
C ASP A 24 12.19 6.54 23.99
N GLN A 25 12.11 7.82 23.61
CA GLN A 25 11.35 8.82 24.35
C GLN A 25 9.85 8.50 24.37
N ILE A 26 9.29 7.99 23.27
CA ILE A 26 7.90 7.59 23.18
C ILE A 26 7.63 6.35 24.03
N LEU A 27 8.52 5.36 24.02
CA LEU A 27 8.35 4.13 24.78
C LEU A 27 8.56 4.32 26.28
N THR A 28 9.24 5.39 26.74
CA THR A 28 9.29 5.76 28.16
C THR A 28 7.96 6.27 28.70
N LEU A 29 7.03 6.69 27.86
CA LEU A 29 5.69 7.21 28.22
C LEU A 29 4.67 6.09 28.50
N SER A 30 5.08 4.89 28.92
CA SER A 30 4.20 3.75 29.24
C SER A 30 3.33 3.24 28.07
N ILE A 31 3.73 3.51 26.85
CA ILE A 31 3.04 3.01 25.65
C ILE A 31 3.65 1.66 25.26
N SER A 32 2.80 0.62 25.11
CA SER A 32 3.29 -0.69 24.65
C SER A 32 3.72 -0.63 23.19
N ARG A 33 4.77 -1.40 22.83
CA ARG A 33 5.27 -1.51 21.45
C ARG A 33 4.17 -1.86 20.45
N THR A 34 3.28 -2.78 20.84
CA THR A 34 2.14 -3.19 20.03
C THR A 34 1.18 -2.03 19.75
N ARG A 35 0.85 -1.23 20.79
CA ARG A 35 -0.03 -0.08 20.66
C ARG A 35 0.60 0.98 19.73
N PHE A 36 1.87 1.27 19.90
CA PHE A 36 2.61 2.19 19.02
C PHE A 36 2.57 1.73 17.56
N TYR A 37 2.84 0.44 17.29
CA TYR A 37 2.78 -0.12 15.94
C TYR A 37 1.39 0.02 15.31
N ILE A 38 0.33 -0.32 16.06
CA ILE A 38 -1.06 -0.23 15.58
C ILE A 38 -1.45 1.23 15.30
N GLU A 39 -1.13 2.17 16.19
CA GLU A 39 -1.46 3.59 16.01
C GLU A 39 -0.77 4.16 14.76
N LYS A 40 0.49 3.82 14.51
CA LYS A 40 1.21 4.22 13.30
C LYS A 40 0.62 3.59 12.04
N TYR A 41 0.22 2.34 12.11
CA TYR A 41 -0.44 1.67 11.00
C TYR A 41 -1.82 2.26 10.69
N LEU A 42 -2.61 2.58 11.70
CA LEU A 42 -3.89 3.27 11.52
C LEU A 42 -3.72 4.65 10.89
N ALA A 43 -2.68 5.38 11.26
CA ALA A 43 -2.36 6.65 10.62
C ALA A 43 -2.03 6.47 9.12
N LEU A 44 -1.27 5.41 8.76
CA LEU A 44 -1.00 5.06 7.37
C LEU A 44 -2.31 4.78 6.61
N VAL A 45 -3.19 3.94 7.16
CA VAL A 45 -4.49 3.60 6.56
C VAL A 45 -5.31 4.86 6.31
N PHE A 46 -5.38 5.74 7.31
CA PHE A 46 -6.12 6.99 7.23
C PHE A 46 -5.58 7.93 6.14
N CYS A 47 -4.25 8.08 6.05
CA CYS A 47 -3.62 8.90 5.00
C CYS A 47 -3.92 8.39 3.59
N ILE A 48 -3.86 7.06 3.39
CA ILE A 48 -4.15 6.46 2.08
C ILE A 48 -5.65 6.57 1.75
N LEU A 49 -6.52 6.42 2.76
CA LEU A 49 -7.96 6.59 2.59
C LEU A 49 -8.31 8.02 2.16
N LEU A 50 -7.74 9.03 2.81
CA LEU A 50 -7.92 10.43 2.43
C LEU A 50 -7.50 10.67 0.98
N LEU A 51 -6.34 10.14 0.57
CA LEU A 51 -5.88 10.30 -0.80
C LEU A 51 -6.81 9.62 -1.80
N ALA A 52 -7.34 8.43 -1.49
CA ALA A 52 -8.29 7.73 -2.34
C ALA A 52 -9.62 8.50 -2.48
N ILE A 53 -10.10 9.13 -1.41
CA ILE A 53 -11.30 9.98 -1.43
C ILE A 53 -11.06 11.22 -2.29
N ILE A 54 -9.93 11.92 -2.12
CA ILE A 54 -9.57 13.08 -2.94
C ILE A 54 -9.52 12.69 -4.42
N PHE A 55 -8.94 11.54 -4.74
CA PHE A 55 -8.89 11.04 -6.11
C PHE A 55 -10.30 10.76 -6.67
N ALA A 56 -11.16 10.12 -5.89
CA ALA A 56 -12.55 9.85 -6.31
C ALA A 56 -13.32 11.14 -6.58
N ILE A 57 -13.19 12.15 -5.72
CA ILE A 57 -13.80 13.47 -5.89
C ILE A 57 -13.27 14.14 -7.17
N THR A 58 -11.96 14.10 -7.37
CA THR A 58 -11.32 14.71 -8.55
C THR A 58 -11.79 14.06 -9.85
N LEU A 59 -11.88 12.72 -9.87
CA LEU A 59 -12.43 11.99 -11.02
C LEU A 59 -13.91 12.31 -11.25
N GLY A 60 -14.72 12.41 -10.19
CA GLY A 60 -16.12 12.76 -10.27
C GLY A 60 -16.33 14.17 -10.84
N ILE A 61 -15.59 15.16 -10.36
CA ILE A 61 -15.62 16.52 -10.92
C ILE A 61 -15.14 16.53 -12.36
N GLY A 62 -14.07 15.82 -12.68
CA GLY A 62 -13.56 15.69 -14.05
C GLY A 62 -14.59 15.08 -15.00
N SER A 63 -15.32 14.05 -14.56
CA SER A 63 -16.35 13.43 -15.40
C SER A 63 -17.50 14.40 -15.73
N LEU A 64 -17.88 15.27 -14.79
CA LEU A 64 -18.90 16.30 -15.01
C LEU A 64 -18.42 17.40 -15.96
N ILE A 65 -17.17 17.86 -15.82
CA ILE A 65 -16.62 18.94 -16.67
C ILE A 65 -16.43 18.49 -18.12
N PHE A 66 -15.92 17.27 -18.31
CA PHE A 66 -15.60 16.76 -19.65
C PHE A 66 -16.73 15.90 -20.28
N ASN A 67 -17.89 15.80 -19.62
CA ASN A 67 -19.04 14.99 -20.05
C ASN A 67 -18.66 13.52 -20.30
N PHE A 68 -17.78 12.95 -19.47
CA PHE A 68 -17.56 11.51 -19.48
C PHE A 68 -18.65 10.82 -18.68
N ASP A 69 -19.34 9.88 -19.29
CA ASP A 69 -20.44 9.14 -18.66
C ASP A 69 -19.89 8.02 -17.73
N ILE A 70 -19.23 8.43 -16.65
CA ILE A 70 -18.72 7.50 -15.64
C ILE A 70 -19.79 7.35 -14.56
N GLY A 71 -20.42 6.18 -14.50
CA GLY A 71 -21.39 5.87 -13.44
C GLY A 71 -20.77 5.98 -12.03
N LEU A 72 -21.57 6.44 -11.07
CA LEU A 72 -21.14 6.64 -9.68
C LEU A 72 -20.58 5.34 -9.05
N ILE A 73 -21.13 4.19 -9.44
CA ILE A 73 -20.66 2.86 -9.00
C ILE A 73 -19.23 2.58 -9.50
N ASN A 74 -18.96 2.92 -10.76
CA ASN A 74 -17.63 2.72 -11.35
C ASN A 74 -16.56 3.60 -10.70
N LEU A 75 -16.97 4.81 -10.30
CA LEU A 75 -16.13 5.72 -9.54
C LEU A 75 -15.78 5.18 -8.15
N LEU A 76 -16.74 4.57 -7.46
CA LEU A 76 -16.52 3.88 -6.18
C LEU A 76 -15.59 2.67 -6.34
N TYR A 77 -15.78 1.86 -7.38
CA TYR A 77 -14.89 0.73 -7.67
C TYR A 77 -13.45 1.20 -7.93
N ALA A 78 -13.26 2.27 -8.68
CA ALA A 78 -11.94 2.84 -8.92
C ALA A 78 -11.28 3.33 -7.62
N ALA A 79 -12.05 3.97 -6.73
CA ALA A 79 -11.55 4.43 -5.44
C ALA A 79 -11.14 3.27 -4.52
N ILE A 80 -11.95 2.20 -4.46
CA ILE A 80 -11.66 0.99 -3.67
C ILE A 80 -10.40 0.29 -4.19
N ALA A 81 -10.28 0.13 -5.50
CA ALA A 81 -9.11 -0.49 -6.11
C ALA A 81 -7.84 0.33 -5.81
N LEU A 82 -7.93 1.66 -5.97
CA LEU A 82 -6.83 2.57 -5.70
C LEU A 82 -6.40 2.54 -4.22
N PHE A 83 -7.37 2.57 -3.30
CA PHE A 83 -7.14 2.44 -1.87
C PHE A 83 -6.45 1.12 -1.53
N SER A 84 -6.96 0.01 -2.06
CA SER A 84 -6.43 -1.34 -1.80
C SER A 84 -4.99 -1.49 -2.28
N PHE A 85 -4.68 -0.98 -3.47
CA PHE A 85 -3.32 -0.99 -4.02
C PHE A 85 -2.35 -0.12 -3.21
N GLY A 86 -2.76 1.11 -2.87
CA GLY A 86 -1.97 2.01 -2.03
C GLY A 86 -1.72 1.44 -0.64
N LEU A 87 -2.74 0.82 -0.04
CA LEU A 87 -2.63 0.19 1.27
C LEU A 87 -1.72 -1.05 1.22
N CYS A 88 -1.77 -1.84 0.16
CA CYS A 88 -0.90 -3.00 -0.01
C CYS A 88 0.58 -2.59 -0.09
N THR A 89 0.92 -1.63 -0.97
CA THR A 89 2.28 -1.11 -1.09
C THR A 89 2.73 -0.41 0.19
N GLY A 90 1.83 0.34 0.83
CA GLY A 90 2.07 1.00 2.12
C GLY A 90 2.34 0.00 3.24
N SER A 91 1.56 -1.07 3.33
CA SER A 91 1.70 -2.12 4.36
C SER A 91 3.01 -2.89 4.22
N ILE A 92 3.40 -3.25 2.99
CA ILE A 92 4.69 -3.90 2.73
C ILE A 92 5.84 -2.97 3.16
N SER A 93 5.80 -1.72 2.74
CA SER A 93 6.83 -0.72 3.08
C SER A 93 6.90 -0.44 4.58
N PHE A 94 5.75 -0.32 5.23
CA PHE A 94 5.64 -0.13 6.68
C PHE A 94 6.25 -1.29 7.45
N SER A 95 5.92 -2.53 7.06
CA SER A 95 6.42 -3.74 7.71
C SER A 95 7.93 -3.88 7.55
N ILE A 96 8.47 -3.66 6.35
CA ILE A 96 9.91 -3.67 6.12
C ILE A 96 10.60 -2.55 6.93
N GLY A 97 9.97 -1.37 7.02
CA GLY A 97 10.45 -0.26 7.85
C GLY A 97 10.52 -0.63 9.33
N ALA A 98 9.48 -1.28 9.86
CA ALA A 98 9.43 -1.77 11.22
C ALA A 98 10.46 -2.89 11.51
N ILE A 99 10.69 -3.77 10.52
CA ILE A 99 11.66 -4.87 10.61
C ILE A 99 13.11 -4.35 10.59
N THR A 100 13.41 -3.42 9.70
CA THR A 100 14.80 -2.99 9.44
C THR A 100 15.22 -1.75 10.23
N GLY A 101 14.27 -0.93 10.66
CA GLY A 101 14.52 0.39 11.25
C GLY A 101 15.14 1.40 10.26
N LYS A 102 15.15 1.09 8.95
CA LYS A 102 15.79 1.92 7.92
C LYS A 102 14.84 2.28 6.82
N ARG A 103 14.45 3.56 6.76
CA ARG A 103 13.55 4.10 5.74
C ARG A 103 14.00 3.80 4.31
N SER A 104 15.29 3.98 4.01
CA SER A 104 15.81 3.76 2.66
C SER A 104 15.65 2.32 2.20
N ILE A 105 15.93 1.34 3.08
CA ILE A 105 15.79 -0.09 2.77
C ILE A 105 14.32 -0.43 2.51
N ALA A 106 13.42 0.03 3.38
CA ALA A 106 11.98 -0.21 3.21
C ALA A 106 11.45 0.37 1.90
N ALA A 107 11.80 1.62 1.60
CA ALA A 107 11.39 2.28 0.38
C ALA A 107 11.96 1.58 -0.87
N SER A 108 13.26 1.25 -0.87
CA SER A 108 13.93 0.64 -2.04
C SER A 108 13.40 -0.75 -2.34
N ILE A 109 13.24 -1.61 -1.32
CA ILE A 109 12.72 -2.98 -1.52
C ILE A 109 11.28 -2.93 -2.03
N THR A 110 10.42 -2.10 -1.42
CA THR A 110 9.03 -2.01 -1.84
C THR A 110 8.88 -1.38 -3.23
N ALA A 111 9.69 -0.36 -3.55
CA ALA A 111 9.72 0.22 -4.88
C ALA A 111 10.18 -0.79 -5.92
N PHE A 112 11.20 -1.60 -5.61
CA PHE A 112 11.65 -2.68 -6.50
C PHE A 112 10.54 -3.71 -6.76
N ILE A 113 9.81 -4.14 -5.71
CA ILE A 113 8.67 -5.06 -5.85
C ILE A 113 7.58 -4.43 -6.73
N ALA A 114 7.24 -3.16 -6.51
CA ALA A 114 6.20 -2.48 -7.27
C ALA A 114 6.58 -2.28 -8.75
N ILE A 115 7.83 -1.88 -9.03
CA ILE A 115 8.33 -1.70 -10.40
C ILE A 115 8.42 -3.04 -11.12
N THR A 116 8.95 -4.06 -10.47
CA THR A 116 9.04 -5.41 -11.05
C THR A 116 7.66 -5.97 -11.37
N GLY A 117 6.68 -5.76 -10.45
CA GLY A 117 5.30 -6.13 -10.69
C GLY A 117 4.68 -5.40 -11.89
N TYR A 118 4.97 -4.11 -12.06
CA TYR A 118 4.53 -3.35 -13.23
C TYR A 118 5.15 -3.86 -14.54
N VAL A 119 6.43 -4.18 -14.52
CA VAL A 119 7.13 -4.74 -15.69
C VAL A 119 6.53 -6.10 -16.06
N PHE A 120 6.29 -6.98 -15.09
CA PHE A 120 5.67 -8.28 -15.35
C PHE A 120 4.24 -8.15 -15.89
N ASP A 121 3.45 -7.23 -15.36
CA ASP A 121 2.12 -6.90 -15.87
C ASP A 121 2.15 -6.39 -17.31
N SER A 122 3.18 -5.64 -17.69
CA SER A 122 3.36 -5.15 -19.05
C SER A 122 3.83 -6.25 -20.01
N ILE A 123 4.68 -7.15 -19.56
CA ILE A 123 5.27 -8.22 -20.41
C ILE A 123 4.22 -9.27 -20.77
N TYR A 124 3.35 -9.68 -19.83
CA TYR A 124 2.37 -10.74 -20.12
C TYR A 124 1.37 -10.31 -21.21
N THR A 125 1.13 -9.00 -21.37
CA THR A 125 0.24 -8.48 -22.44
C THR A 125 0.83 -8.63 -23.85
N VAL A 126 2.15 -8.83 -23.95
CA VAL A 126 2.89 -8.93 -25.22
C VAL A 126 3.35 -10.35 -25.54
N VAL A 127 3.57 -11.18 -24.52
CA VAL A 127 4.18 -12.52 -24.68
C VAL A 127 3.31 -13.60 -24.02
N ASP A 128 2.49 -14.29 -24.80
CA ASP A 128 1.54 -15.32 -24.34
C ASP A 128 2.17 -16.45 -23.49
N LYS A 129 3.46 -16.77 -23.74
CA LYS A 129 4.18 -17.81 -22.99
C LYS A 129 4.49 -17.45 -21.53
N LEU A 130 4.35 -16.19 -21.15
CA LEU A 130 4.66 -15.67 -19.80
C LEU A 130 3.40 -15.37 -18.98
N ASP A 131 2.30 -15.99 -19.32
CA ASP A 131 0.99 -15.79 -18.65
C ASP A 131 1.02 -16.01 -17.13
N PHE A 132 1.95 -16.86 -16.64
CA PHE A 132 2.12 -17.11 -15.20
C PHE A 132 2.67 -15.89 -14.43
N THR A 133 3.38 -14.96 -15.09
CA THR A 133 3.98 -13.78 -14.44
C THR A 133 2.94 -12.81 -13.92
N ARG A 134 1.74 -12.80 -14.50
CA ARG A 134 0.61 -11.96 -14.07
C ARG A 134 0.22 -12.20 -12.61
N TYR A 135 0.28 -13.45 -12.15
CA TYR A 135 -0.11 -13.81 -10.77
C TYR A 135 0.88 -13.30 -9.71
N ILE A 136 2.12 -13.00 -10.10
CA ILE A 136 3.15 -12.42 -9.22
C ILE A 136 3.07 -10.89 -9.24
N ALA A 137 2.51 -10.31 -10.30
CA ALA A 137 2.42 -8.88 -10.49
C ALA A 137 1.35 -8.26 -9.60
N LEU A 138 1.75 -7.43 -8.62
CA LEU A 138 0.80 -6.70 -7.79
C LEU A 138 -0.15 -5.80 -8.62
N HIS A 139 0.36 -5.30 -9.76
CA HIS A 139 -0.39 -4.47 -10.71
C HIS A 139 -1.55 -5.20 -11.39
N TYR A 140 -1.40 -6.50 -11.64
CA TYR A 140 -2.45 -7.33 -12.23
C TYR A 140 -3.74 -7.33 -11.39
N TYR A 141 -3.59 -7.39 -10.07
CA TYR A 141 -4.74 -7.37 -9.15
C TYR A 141 -5.38 -5.98 -9.02
N TYR A 142 -4.68 -4.93 -9.41
CA TYR A 142 -5.17 -3.56 -9.39
C TYR A 142 -5.87 -3.14 -10.68
N ASN A 143 -5.61 -3.74 -11.82
CA ASN A 143 -6.02 -3.38 -13.20
C ASN A 143 -7.17 -2.34 -13.29
N SER A 144 -6.80 -1.05 -13.26
CA SER A 144 -7.74 0.07 -13.16
C SER A 144 -8.72 0.15 -14.35
N ASN A 145 -8.28 -0.22 -15.55
CA ASN A 145 -9.12 -0.17 -16.75
C ASN A 145 -10.23 -1.22 -16.70
N ALA A 146 -9.92 -2.44 -16.25
CA ALA A 146 -10.92 -3.48 -16.09
C ALA A 146 -11.90 -3.17 -14.95
N VAL A 147 -11.42 -2.53 -13.87
CA VAL A 147 -12.24 -2.14 -12.72
C VAL A 147 -13.29 -1.09 -13.08
N ILE A 148 -12.93 -0.11 -13.91
CA ILE A 148 -13.88 0.94 -14.35
C ILE A 148 -14.94 0.36 -15.29
N GLN A 149 -14.59 -0.62 -16.11
CA GLN A 149 -15.52 -1.19 -17.11
C GLN A 149 -16.35 -2.36 -16.56
N ASN A 150 -15.75 -3.26 -15.80
CA ASN A 150 -16.32 -4.54 -15.41
C ASN A 150 -16.57 -4.67 -13.89
N GLY A 151 -16.23 -3.62 -13.11
CA GLY A 151 -16.29 -3.69 -11.66
C GLY A 151 -15.10 -4.41 -11.03
N VAL A 152 -15.15 -4.58 -9.72
CA VAL A 152 -14.05 -5.17 -8.93
C VAL A 152 -14.19 -6.68 -8.89
N ASN A 153 -13.12 -7.40 -9.22
CA ASN A 153 -13.06 -8.86 -9.07
C ASN A 153 -12.80 -9.20 -7.58
N SER A 154 -13.73 -9.94 -6.97
CA SER A 154 -13.66 -10.32 -5.55
C SER A 154 -12.39 -11.10 -5.21
N LEU A 155 -11.91 -11.96 -6.11
CA LEU A 155 -10.67 -12.73 -5.91
C LEU A 155 -9.43 -11.81 -5.86
N HIS A 156 -9.39 -10.77 -6.68
CA HIS A 156 -8.28 -9.81 -6.69
C HIS A 156 -8.22 -9.02 -5.36
N ILE A 157 -9.37 -8.56 -4.87
CA ILE A 157 -9.43 -7.90 -3.55
C ILE A 157 -8.97 -8.85 -2.45
N LEU A 158 -9.40 -10.12 -2.47
CA LEU A 158 -9.03 -11.10 -1.47
C LEU A 158 -7.51 -11.30 -1.41
N VAL A 159 -6.86 -11.43 -2.58
CA VAL A 159 -5.39 -11.56 -2.64
C VAL A 159 -4.69 -10.34 -2.06
N ILE A 160 -5.14 -9.13 -2.43
CA ILE A 160 -4.58 -7.89 -1.89
C ILE A 160 -4.77 -7.81 -0.37
N LEU A 161 -5.95 -8.14 0.14
CA LEU A 161 -6.24 -8.16 1.59
C LEU A 161 -5.36 -9.17 2.32
N LEU A 162 -5.16 -10.36 1.78
CA LEU A 162 -4.25 -11.36 2.34
C LEU A 162 -2.81 -10.82 2.42
N LEU A 163 -2.32 -10.18 1.38
CA LEU A 163 -0.98 -9.58 1.39
C LEU A 163 -0.86 -8.47 2.44
N ILE A 164 -1.88 -7.63 2.60
CA ILE A 164 -1.95 -6.59 3.64
C ILE A 164 -1.87 -7.22 5.03
N ILE A 165 -2.71 -8.22 5.29
CA ILE A 165 -2.79 -8.89 6.59
C ILE A 165 -1.47 -9.62 6.92
N ILE A 166 -0.93 -10.37 5.97
CA ILE A 166 0.34 -11.09 6.14
C ILE A 166 1.48 -10.10 6.44
N SER A 167 1.58 -9.03 5.64
CA SER A 167 2.59 -7.99 5.86
C SER A 167 2.46 -7.36 7.25
N PHE A 168 1.23 -7.00 7.66
CA PHE A 168 0.96 -6.42 8.98
C PHE A 168 1.39 -7.35 10.12
N ILE A 169 1.00 -8.64 10.05
CA ILE A 169 1.31 -9.62 11.10
C ILE A 169 2.82 -9.87 11.20
N ILE A 170 3.49 -10.07 10.06
CA ILE A 170 4.94 -10.30 10.05
C ILE A 170 5.67 -9.09 10.61
N GLY A 171 5.29 -7.88 10.18
CA GLY A 171 5.90 -6.65 10.68
C GLY A 171 5.70 -6.45 12.18
N LEU A 172 4.48 -6.72 12.70
CA LEU A 172 4.17 -6.63 14.12
C LEU A 172 4.97 -7.63 14.94
N TYR A 173 5.02 -8.89 14.50
CA TYR A 173 5.73 -9.96 15.20
C TYR A 173 7.23 -9.67 15.32
N VAL A 174 7.87 -9.30 14.22
CA VAL A 174 9.30 -8.99 14.21
C VAL A 174 9.60 -7.70 14.98
N PHE A 175 8.76 -6.65 14.85
CA PHE A 175 8.92 -5.42 15.60
C PHE A 175 8.82 -5.63 17.11
N TYR A 176 7.93 -6.52 17.55
CA TYR A 176 7.79 -6.87 18.97
C TYR A 176 9.04 -7.56 19.53
N GLN A 177 9.65 -8.46 18.76
CA GLN A 177 10.83 -9.23 19.20
C GLN A 177 12.15 -8.51 19.01
N ARG A 178 12.19 -7.49 18.16
CA ARG A 178 13.44 -6.80 17.82
C ARG A 178 13.89 -5.88 18.95
N ASP A 179 15.19 -5.96 19.29
CA ASP A 179 15.82 -4.96 20.16
C ASP A 179 15.98 -3.66 19.36
N ILE A 180 15.31 -2.61 19.83
CA ILE A 180 15.42 -1.28 19.26
C ILE A 180 16.77 -0.72 19.71
N LYS A 181 17.63 -0.42 18.76
CA LYS A 181 18.95 0.16 19.06
C LYS A 181 18.76 1.62 19.45
N SER A 182 19.02 1.90 20.72
CA SER A 182 19.12 3.25 21.27
C SER A 182 20.38 3.98 20.77
#